data_9fd3b66aa2ef0bc22ee22a43349f8ba9
#
_entry.id   9fd3b66aa2ef0bc22ee22a43349f8ba9
#
_cell.length_a   1.000
_cell.length_b   1.000
_cell.length_c   1.000
_cell.angle_alpha   90.00
_cell.angle_beta   90.00
_cell.angle_gamma   90.00
#
_symmetry.space_group_name_H-M   'P 1'
#
loop_
_entity.id
_entity.type
_entity.pdbx_description
1 polymer ?
#
loop_
_entity_poly.entity_id
_entity_poly.type
_entity_poly.pdbx_seq_one_letter_code
_entity_poly.pdbx_strand_id
1 'polypeptide(L)'
;LWHTWFSNVFSREDKEGFDIVIGNPPYVNFANIKSAEYRTILKEKFYSTKNKCDLYAFFIEFGFNILNNSGIITYIVPHTWKATDSFSKLRDILFKRHSVKQIVNLDMGVFDAIVQPLIMLAANRYEENSFINIFNSDFTLNSSIITEEILASPAYIIDTTSSSLEKNIFKKIEEGALPLSDFIRFSRGIKTSDDKRFIINEQRNSDCKKVYRGRNLKAYQLNWNGEYIWYRPDLMRQKVGCVPHTKEFFDVPEKLVTQRVNSSRQLLVAYDNQQNYFLDTTNVSNYSTWDGKTPLKYLCGLLNSKLINFWYCKKYLMPTIGGYELHSIPIKTTNDYSTFTALVEEAILAAQQNNYETLRIKMKEIDKIVYDIYELTDAEIKIIEQ
;
A
#
# COMPACT_ATOMS: atom_id res chain seq x y z
N LEU A 1 -31.24 -15.72 -20.03
CA LEU A 1 -30.61 -15.78 -21.35
C LEU A 1 -29.69 -17.00 -21.52
N TRP A 2 -28.69 -17.23 -20.64
CA TRP A 2 -27.78 -18.38 -20.75
C TRP A 2 -28.51 -19.70 -20.61
N HIS A 3 -29.42 -19.88 -19.66
CA HIS A 3 -30.27 -21.06 -19.49
C HIS A 3 -31.16 -21.32 -20.69
N THR A 4 -31.57 -20.28 -21.42
CA THR A 4 -32.38 -20.41 -22.65
C THR A 4 -31.51 -20.80 -23.82
N TRP A 5 -30.37 -20.17 -24.03
CA TRP A 5 -29.50 -20.44 -25.17
C TRP A 5 -28.72 -21.75 -25.05
N PHE A 6 -28.42 -22.18 -23.81
CA PHE A 6 -27.67 -23.39 -23.49
C PHE A 6 -28.51 -24.35 -22.63
N SER A 7 -29.80 -24.49 -22.94
CA SER A 7 -30.73 -25.32 -22.15
C SER A 7 -30.23 -26.74 -21.95
N ASN A 8 -29.63 -27.34 -22.95
CA ASN A 8 -29.02 -28.68 -22.88
C ASN A 8 -27.83 -28.77 -21.88
N VAL A 9 -27.17 -27.68 -21.58
CA VAL A 9 -26.08 -27.62 -20.57
C VAL A 9 -26.66 -27.53 -19.17
N PHE A 10 -27.71 -26.71 -18.99
CA PHE A 10 -28.35 -26.47 -17.69
C PHE A 10 -29.43 -27.50 -17.34
N SER A 11 -29.80 -28.40 -18.25
CA SER A 11 -30.72 -29.52 -18.00
C SER A 11 -30.02 -30.85 -17.81
N ARG A 12 -28.70 -30.89 -17.69
CA ARG A 12 -27.95 -32.13 -17.39
C ARG A 12 -28.25 -32.58 -15.97
N GLU A 13 -28.73 -33.82 -15.79
CA GLU A 13 -29.17 -34.34 -14.48
C GLU A 13 -28.05 -34.33 -13.42
N ASP A 14 -26.82 -34.72 -13.81
CA ASP A 14 -25.70 -34.85 -12.86
C ASP A 14 -24.74 -33.66 -12.86
N LYS A 15 -24.84 -32.73 -13.79
CA LYS A 15 -23.85 -31.64 -14.00
C LYS A 15 -24.49 -30.35 -14.52
N GLU A 16 -25.49 -29.82 -13.86
CA GLU A 16 -26.11 -28.55 -14.26
C GLU A 16 -25.07 -27.42 -14.31
N GLY A 17 -24.89 -26.82 -15.50
CA GLY A 17 -23.93 -25.72 -15.74
C GLY A 17 -22.74 -26.13 -16.60
N PHE A 18 -21.88 -25.15 -16.90
CA PHE A 18 -20.67 -25.34 -17.71
C PHE A 18 -19.57 -26.08 -16.94
N ASP A 19 -18.74 -26.83 -17.65
CA ASP A 19 -17.57 -27.48 -17.07
C ASP A 19 -16.39 -26.51 -16.98
N ILE A 20 -16.27 -25.57 -17.93
CA ILE A 20 -15.21 -24.60 -18.01
C ILE A 20 -15.77 -23.23 -18.39
N VAL A 21 -15.38 -22.20 -17.67
CA VAL A 21 -15.58 -20.80 -18.04
C VAL A 21 -14.22 -20.15 -18.21
N ILE A 22 -13.94 -19.65 -19.43
CA ILE A 22 -12.67 -19.00 -19.77
C ILE A 22 -12.94 -17.64 -20.39
N GLY A 23 -12.12 -16.62 -20.08
CA GLY A 23 -12.29 -15.31 -20.68
C GLY A 23 -11.32 -14.24 -20.22
N ASN A 24 -11.50 -13.07 -20.82
CA ASN A 24 -10.86 -11.83 -20.46
C ASN A 24 -11.98 -10.79 -20.18
N PRO A 25 -12.44 -10.66 -18.94
CA PRO A 25 -13.53 -9.75 -18.59
C PRO A 25 -13.07 -8.29 -18.67
N PRO A 26 -13.99 -7.31 -18.85
CA PRO A 26 -13.65 -5.92 -19.01
C PRO A 26 -13.05 -5.30 -17.73
N TYR A 27 -11.94 -4.55 -17.87
CA TYR A 27 -11.23 -3.83 -16.80
C TYR A 27 -11.79 -2.41 -16.60
N VAL A 28 -13.11 -2.30 -16.54
CA VAL A 28 -13.82 -1.02 -16.40
C VAL A 28 -14.21 -0.79 -14.95
N ASN A 29 -13.79 0.35 -14.40
CA ASN A 29 -14.18 0.71 -13.03
C ASN A 29 -15.69 0.95 -12.95
N PHE A 30 -16.32 0.42 -11.91
CA PHE A 30 -17.74 0.51 -11.66
C PHE A 30 -18.26 1.98 -11.66
N ALA A 31 -17.46 2.92 -11.18
CA ALA A 31 -17.82 4.34 -11.18
C ALA A 31 -17.97 4.93 -12.59
N ASN A 32 -17.33 4.31 -13.59
CA ASN A 32 -17.39 4.74 -15.00
C ASN A 32 -18.64 4.25 -15.77
N ILE A 33 -19.46 3.40 -15.15
CA ILE A 33 -20.74 2.99 -15.74
C ILE A 33 -21.70 4.19 -15.72
N LYS A 34 -22.09 4.67 -16.91
CA LYS A 34 -22.93 5.88 -17.03
C LYS A 34 -24.33 5.71 -16.46
N SER A 35 -24.97 4.56 -16.68
CA SER A 35 -26.33 4.27 -16.19
C SER A 35 -26.37 4.02 -14.69
N ALA A 36 -27.08 4.87 -13.96
CA ALA A 36 -27.31 4.72 -12.52
C ALA A 36 -28.18 3.47 -12.22
N GLU A 37 -29.19 3.23 -13.06
CA GLU A 37 -30.07 2.04 -12.98
C GLU A 37 -29.26 0.72 -13.12
N TYR A 38 -28.37 0.67 -14.10
CA TYR A 38 -27.52 -0.50 -14.31
C TYR A 38 -26.56 -0.72 -13.13
N ARG A 39 -25.98 0.36 -12.56
CA ARG A 39 -25.18 0.24 -11.33
C ARG A 39 -25.99 -0.31 -10.16
N THR A 40 -27.25 0.10 -10.01
CA THR A 40 -28.13 -0.40 -8.96
C THR A 40 -28.41 -1.89 -9.12
N ILE A 41 -28.78 -2.32 -10.33
CA ILE A 41 -29.02 -3.73 -10.65
C ILE A 41 -27.79 -4.60 -10.36
N LEU A 42 -26.60 -4.16 -10.73
CA LEU A 42 -25.37 -4.90 -10.45
C LEU A 42 -25.12 -5.03 -8.94
N LYS A 43 -25.34 -3.95 -8.17
CA LYS A 43 -25.17 -3.98 -6.71
C LYS A 43 -26.16 -4.92 -6.02
N GLU A 44 -27.37 -5.02 -6.50
CA GLU A 44 -28.39 -5.92 -5.94
C GLU A 44 -28.13 -7.39 -6.25
N LYS A 45 -27.56 -7.66 -7.44
CA LYS A 45 -27.37 -9.03 -7.94
C LYS A 45 -26.07 -9.69 -7.53
N PHE A 46 -25.01 -8.90 -7.25
CA PHE A 46 -23.67 -9.41 -7.02
C PHE A 46 -23.13 -9.04 -5.64
N TYR A 47 -22.68 -10.02 -4.88
CA TYR A 47 -22.09 -9.83 -3.56
C TYR A 47 -20.69 -9.18 -3.62
N SER A 48 -19.96 -9.39 -4.71
CA SER A 48 -18.64 -8.80 -4.95
C SER A 48 -18.64 -7.27 -4.98
N THR A 49 -19.81 -6.64 -5.00
CA THR A 49 -19.96 -5.19 -5.09
C THR A 49 -19.58 -4.50 -3.80
N LYS A 50 -18.39 -3.94 -3.72
CA LYS A 50 -17.99 -2.92 -2.75
C LYS A 50 -17.64 -1.65 -3.52
N ASN A 51 -17.67 -0.49 -2.87
CA ASN A 51 -17.40 0.79 -3.53
C ASN A 51 -16.11 0.74 -4.38
N LYS A 52 -16.22 1.19 -5.65
CA LYS A 52 -15.12 1.35 -6.60
C LYS A 52 -14.45 0.06 -7.12
N CYS A 53 -15.09 -1.11 -7.04
CA CYS A 53 -14.57 -2.30 -7.70
C CYS A 53 -14.69 -2.17 -9.24
N ASP A 54 -13.99 -3.04 -9.96
CA ASP A 54 -14.07 -3.13 -11.43
C ASP A 54 -15.05 -4.21 -11.87
N LEU A 55 -15.54 -4.09 -13.11
CA LEU A 55 -16.54 -5.02 -13.67
C LEU A 55 -16.08 -6.47 -13.65
N TYR A 56 -14.80 -6.75 -13.81
CA TYR A 56 -14.30 -8.14 -13.79
C TYR A 56 -14.66 -8.90 -12.50
N ALA A 57 -14.85 -8.21 -11.37
CA ALA A 57 -15.28 -8.85 -10.13
C ALA A 57 -16.69 -9.48 -10.28
N PHE A 58 -17.61 -8.78 -10.98
CA PHE A 58 -18.93 -9.31 -11.28
C PHE A 58 -18.88 -10.47 -12.25
N PHE A 59 -17.99 -10.39 -13.25
CA PHE A 59 -17.79 -11.48 -14.21
C PHE A 59 -17.24 -12.74 -13.53
N ILE A 60 -16.37 -12.62 -12.54
CA ILE A 60 -15.88 -13.75 -11.76
C ILE A 60 -17.03 -14.39 -10.98
N GLU A 61 -17.80 -13.61 -10.22
CA GLU A 61 -18.95 -14.12 -9.45
C GLU A 61 -20.02 -14.72 -10.38
N PHE A 62 -20.32 -14.06 -11.50
CA PHE A 62 -21.23 -14.60 -12.51
C PHE A 62 -20.70 -15.88 -13.14
N GLY A 63 -19.40 -15.98 -13.41
CA GLY A 63 -18.76 -17.17 -13.96
C GLY A 63 -18.98 -18.39 -13.05
N PHE A 64 -18.83 -18.24 -11.75
CA PHE A 64 -19.12 -19.30 -10.78
C PHE A 64 -20.61 -19.70 -10.79
N ASN A 65 -21.53 -18.75 -10.94
CA ASN A 65 -22.98 -19.02 -10.97
C ASN A 65 -23.44 -19.82 -12.18
N ILE A 66 -22.67 -19.89 -13.26
CA ILE A 66 -22.99 -20.67 -14.47
C ILE A 66 -22.17 -21.95 -14.60
N LEU A 67 -21.23 -22.20 -13.71
CA LEU A 67 -20.46 -23.44 -13.64
C LEU A 67 -21.23 -24.55 -12.92
N ASN A 68 -21.01 -25.78 -13.31
CA ASN A 68 -21.41 -26.93 -12.51
C ASN A 68 -20.48 -27.05 -11.25
N ASN A 69 -20.89 -27.89 -10.28
CA ASN A 69 -20.18 -28.03 -9.00
C ASN A 69 -18.71 -28.52 -9.12
N SER A 70 -18.34 -29.15 -10.24
CA SER A 70 -16.97 -29.60 -10.51
C SER A 70 -16.26 -28.72 -11.54
N GLY A 71 -16.92 -27.65 -11.98
CA GLY A 71 -16.43 -26.76 -13.02
C GLY A 71 -15.26 -25.88 -12.57
N ILE A 72 -14.53 -25.38 -13.52
CA ILE A 72 -13.41 -24.47 -13.32
C ILE A 72 -13.58 -23.17 -14.08
N ILE A 73 -13.14 -22.10 -13.48
CA ILE A 73 -13.05 -20.78 -14.11
C ILE A 73 -11.60 -20.39 -14.30
N THR A 74 -11.25 -19.81 -15.44
CA THR A 74 -9.95 -19.21 -15.67
C THR A 74 -10.10 -17.89 -16.42
N TYR A 75 -9.61 -16.82 -15.80
CA TYR A 75 -9.68 -15.47 -16.35
C TYR A 75 -8.34 -14.77 -16.31
N ILE A 76 -8.09 -13.94 -17.31
CA ILE A 76 -7.05 -12.90 -17.23
C ILE A 76 -7.68 -11.67 -16.59
N VAL A 77 -7.13 -11.21 -15.46
CA VAL A 77 -7.65 -10.08 -14.69
C VAL A 77 -6.51 -9.22 -14.12
N PRO A 78 -6.74 -7.94 -13.80
CA PRO A 78 -5.77 -7.11 -13.10
C PRO A 78 -5.39 -7.70 -11.74
N HIS A 79 -4.12 -7.52 -11.33
CA HIS A 79 -3.62 -7.99 -10.04
C HIS A 79 -4.26 -7.30 -8.82
N THR A 80 -4.95 -6.17 -9.02
CA THR A 80 -5.47 -5.28 -7.96
C THR A 80 -6.43 -5.98 -6.99
N TRP A 81 -7.16 -7.00 -7.41
CA TRP A 81 -8.08 -7.73 -6.52
C TRP A 81 -7.37 -8.46 -5.37
N LYS A 82 -6.07 -8.73 -5.49
CA LYS A 82 -5.30 -9.46 -4.49
C LYS A 82 -5.20 -8.73 -3.14
N ALA A 83 -5.14 -7.41 -3.17
CA ALA A 83 -4.86 -6.61 -1.97
C ALA A 83 -5.77 -5.39 -1.76
N THR A 84 -6.33 -4.81 -2.84
CA THR A 84 -7.12 -3.57 -2.74
C THR A 84 -8.43 -3.79 -1.96
N ASP A 85 -8.76 -2.90 -1.03
CA ASP A 85 -9.92 -3.02 -0.14
C ASP A 85 -11.26 -3.13 -0.90
N SER A 86 -11.40 -2.43 -2.03
CA SER A 86 -12.62 -2.51 -2.86
C SER A 86 -12.96 -3.92 -3.36
N PHE A 87 -12.00 -4.85 -3.35
CA PHE A 87 -12.19 -6.24 -3.75
C PHE A 87 -12.28 -7.23 -2.57
N SER A 88 -12.39 -6.76 -1.33
CA SER A 88 -12.47 -7.66 -0.16
C SER A 88 -13.64 -8.64 -0.23
N LYS A 89 -14.78 -8.24 -0.82
CA LYS A 89 -15.93 -9.13 -1.04
C LYS A 89 -15.68 -10.18 -2.12
N LEU A 90 -14.92 -9.83 -3.16
CA LEU A 90 -14.48 -10.81 -4.16
C LEU A 90 -13.56 -11.85 -3.53
N ARG A 91 -12.60 -11.43 -2.70
CA ARG A 91 -11.72 -12.36 -1.98
C ARG A 91 -12.49 -13.27 -1.01
N ASP A 92 -13.53 -12.76 -0.35
CA ASP A 92 -14.44 -13.56 0.47
C ASP A 92 -15.11 -14.69 -0.35
N ILE A 93 -15.58 -14.39 -1.57
CA ILE A 93 -16.11 -15.39 -2.51
C ILE A 93 -15.02 -16.41 -2.87
N LEU A 94 -13.88 -15.94 -3.33
CA LEU A 94 -12.80 -16.78 -3.88
C LEU A 94 -12.22 -17.75 -2.85
N PHE A 95 -12.09 -17.33 -1.57
CA PHE A 95 -11.40 -18.11 -0.54
C PHE A 95 -12.32 -18.81 0.46
N LYS A 96 -13.61 -18.46 0.52
CA LYS A 96 -14.56 -19.12 1.43
C LYS A 96 -15.62 -19.97 0.75
N ARG A 97 -15.88 -19.71 -0.53
CA ARG A 97 -16.94 -20.42 -1.27
C ARG A 97 -16.39 -21.28 -2.39
N HIS A 98 -15.21 -20.91 -2.87
CA HIS A 98 -14.54 -21.56 -3.99
C HIS A 98 -13.08 -21.84 -3.65
N SER A 99 -12.34 -22.48 -4.55
CA SER A 99 -10.92 -22.76 -4.35
C SER A 99 -10.10 -22.21 -5.51
N VAL A 100 -9.35 -21.14 -5.25
CA VAL A 100 -8.30 -20.69 -6.19
C VAL A 100 -7.20 -21.75 -6.18
N LYS A 101 -6.81 -22.23 -7.36
CA LYS A 101 -5.82 -23.30 -7.54
C LYS A 101 -4.50 -22.78 -8.07
N GLN A 102 -4.57 -21.83 -9.00
CA GLN A 102 -3.37 -21.31 -9.66
C GLN A 102 -3.51 -19.82 -9.92
N ILE A 103 -2.40 -19.12 -9.79
CA ILE A 103 -2.22 -17.74 -10.22
C ILE A 103 -0.93 -17.66 -11.03
N VAL A 104 -0.99 -17.14 -12.26
CA VAL A 104 0.18 -16.85 -13.07
C VAL A 104 0.34 -15.33 -13.14
N ASN A 105 1.41 -14.80 -12.57
CA ASN A 105 1.73 -13.38 -12.68
C ASN A 105 2.28 -13.11 -14.09
N LEU A 106 1.67 -12.21 -14.82
CA LEU A 106 2.12 -11.81 -16.15
C LEU A 106 2.95 -10.53 -16.08
N ASP A 107 3.79 -10.32 -17.07
CA ASP A 107 4.60 -9.12 -17.16
C ASP A 107 3.76 -7.89 -17.53
N MET A 108 4.28 -6.70 -17.21
CA MET A 108 3.72 -5.44 -17.70
C MET A 108 3.82 -5.38 -19.23
N GLY A 109 2.79 -4.84 -19.88
CA GLY A 109 2.79 -4.65 -21.34
C GLY A 109 2.20 -5.81 -22.15
N VAL A 110 1.66 -6.85 -21.50
CA VAL A 110 0.87 -7.89 -22.20
C VAL A 110 -0.38 -7.29 -22.86
N PHE A 111 -0.90 -6.19 -22.31
CA PHE A 111 -1.98 -5.38 -22.88
C PHE A 111 -1.59 -3.90 -22.81
N ASP A 112 -2.24 -3.05 -23.64
CA ASP A 112 -2.10 -1.58 -23.57
C ASP A 112 -2.65 -0.97 -22.26
N ALA A 113 -2.94 -1.79 -21.26
CA ALA A 113 -3.44 -1.36 -19.96
C ALA A 113 -2.26 -1.05 -19.00
N ILE A 114 -2.40 0.02 -18.22
CA ILE A 114 -1.42 0.48 -17.21
C ILE A 114 -1.31 -0.49 -16.01
N VAL A 115 -2.10 -1.55 -15.98
CA VAL A 115 -2.24 -2.48 -14.83
C VAL A 115 -1.60 -3.82 -15.18
N GLN A 116 -0.77 -4.35 -14.28
CA GLN A 116 -0.21 -5.68 -14.42
C GLN A 116 -1.31 -6.75 -14.38
N PRO A 117 -1.47 -7.59 -15.42
CA PRO A 117 -2.45 -8.65 -15.43
C PRO A 117 -1.93 -9.91 -14.74
N LEU A 118 -2.86 -10.80 -14.41
CA LEU A 118 -2.56 -12.16 -13.98
C LEU A 118 -3.61 -13.13 -14.56
N ILE A 119 -3.25 -14.41 -14.69
CA ILE A 119 -4.22 -15.48 -14.95
C ILE A 119 -4.60 -16.10 -13.62
N MET A 120 -5.89 -16.19 -13.35
CA MET A 120 -6.45 -16.89 -12.20
C MET A 120 -7.18 -18.14 -12.67
N LEU A 121 -6.91 -19.28 -12.02
CA LEU A 121 -7.68 -20.52 -12.18
C LEU A 121 -8.28 -20.91 -10.84
N ALA A 122 -9.61 -21.13 -10.80
CA ALA A 122 -10.32 -21.52 -9.59
C ALA A 122 -11.37 -22.59 -9.87
N ALA A 123 -11.61 -23.46 -8.89
CA ALA A 123 -12.65 -24.48 -8.91
C ALA A 123 -13.95 -23.98 -8.26
N ASN A 124 -15.10 -24.40 -8.77
CA ASN A 124 -16.43 -24.02 -8.26
C ASN A 124 -16.84 -24.78 -7.00
N ARG A 125 -15.90 -25.22 -6.22
CA ARG A 125 -16.15 -25.82 -4.91
C ARG A 125 -15.07 -25.38 -3.93
N TYR A 126 -15.43 -25.28 -2.67
CA TYR A 126 -14.46 -25.05 -1.60
C TYR A 126 -13.75 -26.36 -1.25
N GLU A 127 -12.44 -26.31 -1.10
CA GLU A 127 -11.60 -27.41 -0.62
C GLU A 127 -10.74 -26.90 0.53
N GLU A 128 -10.89 -27.50 1.70
CA GLU A 128 -10.06 -27.21 2.88
C GLU A 128 -8.60 -27.58 2.62
N ASN A 129 -7.69 -26.88 3.29
CA ASN A 129 -6.23 -27.12 3.22
C ASN A 129 -5.69 -27.16 1.77
N SER A 130 -6.33 -26.41 0.87
CA SER A 130 -5.90 -26.37 -0.52
C SER A 130 -4.70 -25.44 -0.72
N PHE A 131 -3.83 -25.82 -1.68
CA PHE A 131 -2.70 -25.00 -2.08
C PHE A 131 -3.03 -24.18 -3.31
N ILE A 132 -2.56 -22.93 -3.30
CA ILE A 132 -2.57 -22.03 -4.46
C ILE A 132 -1.15 -21.98 -5.01
N ASN A 133 -0.95 -22.53 -6.20
CA ASN A 133 0.34 -22.48 -6.88
C ASN A 133 0.49 -21.14 -7.61
N ILE A 134 1.56 -20.43 -7.32
CA ILE A 134 1.90 -19.13 -7.92
C ILE A 134 3.01 -19.35 -8.94
N PHE A 135 2.78 -18.91 -10.15
CA PHE A 135 3.72 -19.03 -11.26
C PHE A 135 4.17 -17.64 -11.74
N ASN A 136 5.38 -17.59 -12.26
CA ASN A 136 5.91 -16.46 -13.03
C ASN A 136 5.31 -16.44 -14.45
N SER A 137 5.61 -15.39 -15.22
CA SER A 137 5.12 -15.23 -16.61
C SER A 137 5.61 -16.32 -17.56
N ASP A 138 6.72 -16.95 -17.27
CA ASP A 138 7.29 -18.11 -17.99
C ASP A 138 6.73 -19.47 -17.52
N PHE A 139 5.71 -19.45 -16.66
CA PHE A 139 5.10 -20.63 -16.05
C PHE A 139 6.03 -21.42 -15.11
N THR A 140 7.15 -20.87 -14.69
CA THR A 140 7.94 -21.46 -13.59
C THR A 140 7.23 -21.25 -12.25
N LEU A 141 7.26 -22.28 -11.38
CA LEU A 141 6.66 -22.19 -10.05
C LEU A 141 7.48 -21.22 -9.19
N ASN A 142 6.84 -20.14 -8.74
CA ASN A 142 7.44 -19.17 -7.83
C ASN A 142 7.26 -19.58 -6.35
N SER A 143 6.03 -19.91 -5.98
CA SER A 143 5.69 -20.29 -4.59
C SER A 143 4.36 -21.04 -4.54
N SER A 144 4.06 -21.64 -3.39
CA SER A 144 2.75 -22.18 -3.07
C SER A 144 2.28 -21.61 -1.74
N ILE A 145 1.00 -21.28 -1.65
CA ILE A 145 0.38 -20.67 -0.47
C ILE A 145 -0.76 -21.58 -0.05
N ILE A 146 -0.84 -21.91 1.24
CA ILE A 146 -1.99 -22.64 1.78
C ILE A 146 -3.16 -21.68 2.02
N THR A 147 -4.37 -22.09 1.69
CA THR A 147 -5.56 -21.22 1.75
C THR A 147 -5.82 -20.70 3.17
N GLU A 148 -5.51 -21.48 4.20
CA GLU A 148 -5.65 -21.12 5.61
C GLU A 148 -4.80 -19.91 6.01
N GLU A 149 -3.60 -19.74 5.44
CA GLU A 149 -2.77 -18.56 5.66
C GLU A 149 -3.45 -17.29 5.14
N ILE A 150 -4.12 -17.40 4.00
CA ILE A 150 -4.89 -16.28 3.43
C ILE A 150 -6.11 -15.97 4.29
N LEU A 151 -6.84 -17.00 4.73
CA LEU A 151 -8.01 -16.83 5.59
C LEU A 151 -7.66 -16.23 6.97
N ALA A 152 -6.45 -16.44 7.45
CA ALA A 152 -5.92 -15.82 8.67
C ALA A 152 -5.47 -14.37 8.46
N SER A 153 -5.25 -13.93 7.21
CA SER A 153 -4.79 -12.58 6.89
C SER A 153 -5.93 -11.56 6.93
N PRO A 154 -5.67 -10.30 7.33
CA PRO A 154 -6.68 -9.25 7.28
C PRO A 154 -7.23 -9.05 5.87
N ALA A 155 -8.57 -9.08 5.75
CA ALA A 155 -9.28 -8.92 4.48
C ALA A 155 -8.87 -9.92 3.37
N TYR A 156 -8.27 -11.08 3.74
CA TYR A 156 -7.85 -12.16 2.83
C TYR A 156 -6.88 -11.69 1.73
N ILE A 157 -5.94 -10.82 2.09
CA ILE A 157 -4.92 -10.31 1.16
C ILE A 157 -3.98 -11.46 0.79
N ILE A 158 -3.67 -11.57 -0.51
CA ILE A 158 -2.75 -12.57 -1.04
C ILE A 158 -1.53 -11.91 -1.68
N ASP A 159 -0.35 -12.31 -1.21
CA ASP A 159 0.92 -11.97 -1.85
C ASP A 159 1.34 -13.10 -2.80
N THR A 160 1.39 -12.76 -4.09
CA THR A 160 1.80 -13.67 -5.16
C THR A 160 3.16 -13.34 -5.75
N THR A 161 3.86 -12.35 -5.20
CA THR A 161 5.12 -11.85 -5.73
C THR A 161 6.33 -12.25 -4.91
N SER A 162 6.13 -12.47 -3.60
CA SER A 162 7.21 -12.84 -2.70
C SER A 162 7.57 -14.32 -2.81
N SER A 163 8.87 -14.59 -2.91
CA SER A 163 9.43 -15.94 -2.79
C SER A 163 9.29 -16.49 -1.37
N SER A 164 9.52 -17.80 -1.18
CA SER A 164 9.50 -18.41 0.16
C SER A 164 10.53 -17.78 1.11
N LEU A 165 11.68 -17.36 0.59
CA LEU A 165 12.70 -16.65 1.38
C LEU A 165 12.23 -15.25 1.79
N GLU A 166 11.61 -14.49 0.89
CA GLU A 166 11.04 -13.19 1.21
C GLU A 166 9.92 -13.28 2.25
N LYS A 167 9.09 -14.33 2.20
CA LYS A 167 8.07 -14.58 3.23
C LYS A 167 8.68 -14.84 4.61
N ASN A 168 9.81 -15.56 4.68
CA ASN A 168 10.53 -15.74 5.93
C ASN A 168 11.08 -14.42 6.47
N ILE A 169 11.60 -13.55 5.59
CA ILE A 169 12.03 -12.20 5.97
C ILE A 169 10.85 -11.41 6.53
N PHE A 170 9.69 -11.44 5.88
CA PHE A 170 8.49 -10.75 6.36
C PHE A 170 8.05 -11.25 7.73
N LYS A 171 8.07 -12.58 7.94
CA LYS A 171 7.77 -13.16 9.24
C LYS A 171 8.69 -12.61 10.32
N LYS A 172 10.00 -12.55 10.07
CA LYS A 172 10.97 -11.98 11.02
C LYS A 172 10.74 -10.49 11.28
N ILE A 173 10.36 -9.73 10.25
CA ILE A 173 10.05 -8.30 10.39
C ILE A 173 8.81 -8.10 11.27
N GLU A 174 7.79 -8.91 11.10
CA GLU A 174 6.50 -8.77 11.78
C GLU A 174 6.48 -9.42 13.18
N GLU A 175 7.29 -10.45 13.42
CA GLU A 175 7.35 -11.17 14.69
C GLU A 175 7.93 -10.30 15.82
N GLY A 176 7.14 -10.11 16.88
CA GLY A 176 7.50 -9.27 18.02
C GLY A 176 7.52 -7.77 17.75
N ALA A 177 7.14 -7.34 16.56
CA ALA A 177 7.01 -5.92 16.22
C ALA A 177 5.64 -5.36 16.60
N LEU A 178 5.59 -4.07 16.90
CA LEU A 178 4.34 -3.31 17.08
C LEU A 178 4.10 -2.40 15.87
N PRO A 179 2.85 -2.11 15.50
CA PRO A 179 2.56 -1.23 14.39
C PRO A 179 3.02 0.21 14.70
N LEU A 180 3.48 0.93 13.69
CA LEU A 180 3.93 2.33 13.85
C LEU A 180 2.88 3.22 14.54
N SER A 181 1.58 2.92 14.37
CA SER A 181 0.49 3.64 15.05
C SER A 181 0.54 3.62 16.57
N ASP A 182 1.24 2.64 17.17
CA ASP A 182 1.40 2.54 18.63
C ASP A 182 2.49 3.47 19.15
N PHE A 183 3.35 3.97 18.28
CA PHE A 183 4.42 4.91 18.59
C PHE A 183 4.03 6.34 18.19
N ILE A 184 3.53 6.53 16.98
CA ILE A 184 3.09 7.82 16.46
C ILE A 184 2.18 7.62 15.23
N ARG A 185 1.18 8.50 15.08
CA ARG A 185 0.30 8.50 13.90
C ARG A 185 0.65 9.64 12.97
N PHE A 186 0.38 9.44 11.69
CA PHE A 186 0.55 10.43 10.64
C PHE A 186 -0.78 10.97 10.15
N SER A 187 -0.80 12.26 9.85
CA SER A 187 -1.92 12.95 9.23
C SER A 187 -1.47 13.60 7.94
N ARG A 188 -2.39 13.74 6.99
CA ARG A 188 -2.15 14.48 5.76
C ARG A 188 -1.81 15.94 6.07
N GLY A 189 -0.89 16.56 5.34
CA GLY A 189 -0.58 17.97 5.48
C GLY A 189 -1.74 18.90 5.06
N ILE A 190 -1.49 20.20 5.05
CA ILE A 190 -2.49 21.23 4.77
C ILE A 190 -3.05 21.09 3.36
N LYS A 191 -4.37 21.03 3.25
CA LYS A 191 -5.09 21.19 1.99
C LYS A 191 -5.69 22.60 1.94
N THR A 192 -5.15 23.46 1.07
CA THR A 192 -5.60 24.86 0.96
C THR A 192 -6.88 25.02 0.16
N SER A 193 -7.16 24.09 -0.79
CA SER A 193 -8.20 24.22 -1.82
C SER A 193 -8.11 25.50 -2.68
N ASP A 194 -7.08 26.32 -2.47
CA ASP A 194 -6.79 27.54 -3.23
C ASP A 194 -5.31 27.92 -3.08
N ASP A 195 -4.44 27.13 -3.72
CA ASP A 195 -3.00 27.35 -3.64
C ASP A 195 -2.60 28.73 -4.16
N LYS A 196 -3.29 29.26 -5.20
CA LYS A 196 -2.98 30.59 -5.76
C LYS A 196 -3.14 31.72 -4.74
N ARG A 197 -4.06 31.58 -3.81
CA ARG A 197 -4.31 32.56 -2.75
C ARG A 197 -3.37 32.41 -1.57
N PHE A 198 -3.09 31.18 -1.16
CA PHE A 198 -2.41 30.90 0.12
C PHE A 198 -0.94 30.56 -0.03
N ILE A 199 -0.47 30.14 -1.22
CA ILE A 199 0.95 29.85 -1.45
C ILE A 199 1.60 31.04 -2.15
N ILE A 200 2.64 31.60 -1.55
CA ILE A 200 3.31 32.81 -1.98
C ILE A 200 4.83 32.60 -1.99
N ASN A 201 5.56 33.41 -2.78
CA ASN A 201 7.00 33.28 -2.94
C ASN A 201 7.81 34.25 -2.06
N GLU A 202 7.14 35.01 -1.19
CA GLU A 202 7.78 35.95 -0.29
C GLU A 202 7.11 35.97 1.07
N GLN A 203 7.88 36.23 2.12
CA GLN A 203 7.35 36.37 3.46
C GLN A 203 6.84 37.79 3.68
N ARG A 204 5.51 37.99 3.70
CA ARG A 204 4.86 39.31 3.82
C ARG A 204 4.68 39.75 5.28
N ASN A 205 4.46 38.80 6.17
CA ASN A 205 4.19 39.04 7.60
C ASN A 205 4.47 37.79 8.45
N SER A 206 4.16 37.84 9.73
CA SER A 206 4.36 36.74 10.68
C SER A 206 3.47 35.51 10.44
N ASP A 207 2.35 35.69 9.71
CA ASP A 207 1.45 34.58 9.35
C ASP A 207 2.01 33.75 8.18
N CYS A 208 3.05 34.24 7.51
CA CYS A 208 3.72 33.51 6.44
C CYS A 208 4.74 32.55 6.99
N LYS A 209 4.54 31.25 6.74
CA LYS A 209 5.40 30.15 7.21
C LYS A 209 6.07 29.46 6.04
N LYS A 210 7.33 29.04 6.19
CA LYS A 210 7.97 28.16 5.20
C LYS A 210 7.15 26.93 4.99
N VAL A 211 6.87 26.58 3.73
CA VAL A 211 6.04 25.43 3.40
C VAL A 211 6.75 24.48 2.43
N TYR A 212 6.49 23.21 2.62
CA TYR A 212 7.06 22.13 1.83
C TYR A 212 5.97 21.28 1.17
N ARG A 213 6.29 20.80 -0.03
CA ARG A 213 5.50 19.80 -0.77
C ARG A 213 6.21 18.46 -0.76
N GLY A 214 5.52 17.38 -1.11
CA GLY A 214 6.14 16.06 -1.20
C GLY A 214 7.43 16.04 -2.04
N ARG A 215 7.45 16.75 -3.18
CA ARG A 215 8.65 16.87 -4.05
C ARG A 215 9.88 17.50 -3.37
N ASN A 216 9.69 18.19 -2.26
CA ASN A 216 10.78 18.82 -1.51
C ASN A 216 11.44 17.88 -0.50
N LEU A 217 10.91 16.66 -0.33
CA LEU A 217 11.40 15.69 0.62
C LEU A 217 12.32 14.67 -0.05
N LYS A 218 13.41 14.37 0.63
CA LYS A 218 14.27 13.20 0.42
C LYS A 218 14.50 12.50 1.75
N ALA A 219 15.09 11.32 1.72
CA ALA A 219 15.51 10.65 2.95
C ALA A 219 16.39 11.60 3.78
N TYR A 220 16.03 11.83 5.04
CA TYR A 220 16.70 12.71 6.01
C TYR A 220 16.73 14.20 5.65
N GLN A 221 16.16 14.65 4.52
CA GLN A 221 16.35 16.00 4.00
C GLN A 221 15.04 16.69 3.61
N LEU A 222 14.96 17.98 3.98
CA LEU A 222 13.95 18.93 3.52
C LEU A 222 14.63 19.97 2.60
N ASN A 223 14.24 20.00 1.32
CA ASN A 223 14.76 20.94 0.33
C ASN A 223 13.74 22.05 0.08
N TRP A 224 13.88 23.16 0.78
CA TRP A 224 12.97 24.27 0.61
C TRP A 224 13.17 24.98 -0.74
N ASN A 225 12.06 25.22 -1.43
CA ASN A 225 12.03 25.80 -2.80
C ASN A 225 11.64 27.29 -2.83
N GLY A 226 11.62 27.98 -1.69
CA GLY A 226 11.26 29.40 -1.60
C GLY A 226 9.77 29.66 -1.37
N GLU A 227 8.91 28.63 -1.33
CA GLU A 227 7.48 28.82 -1.10
C GLU A 227 7.17 29.09 0.38
N TYR A 228 6.21 29.99 0.62
CA TYR A 228 5.61 30.24 1.93
C TYR A 228 4.11 29.96 1.85
N ILE A 229 3.53 29.54 2.96
CA ILE A 229 2.08 29.54 3.14
C ILE A 229 1.65 30.76 3.96
N TRP A 230 0.73 31.56 3.41
CA TRP A 230 0.01 32.53 4.20
C TRP A 230 -1.03 31.80 5.05
N TYR A 231 -0.60 31.44 6.27
CA TYR A 231 -1.34 30.55 7.15
C TYR A 231 -2.43 31.31 7.90
N ARG A 232 -3.60 31.30 7.33
CA ARG A 232 -4.85 31.91 7.84
C ARG A 232 -5.95 30.85 7.92
N PRO A 233 -5.95 29.98 8.98
CA PRO A 233 -6.93 28.91 9.14
C PRO A 233 -8.39 29.40 9.11
N ASP A 234 -8.63 30.62 9.62
CA ASP A 234 -9.91 31.31 9.60
C ASP A 234 -10.43 31.52 8.17
N LEU A 235 -9.59 31.99 7.25
CA LEU A 235 -9.92 32.19 5.86
C LEU A 235 -9.95 30.89 5.05
N MET A 236 -9.03 29.98 5.37
CA MET A 236 -8.94 28.68 4.72
C MET A 236 -10.21 27.85 4.96
N ARG A 237 -10.74 27.81 6.19
CA ARG A 237 -11.95 27.05 6.53
C ARG A 237 -13.21 27.54 5.84
N GLN A 238 -13.23 28.74 5.34
CA GLN A 238 -14.35 29.28 4.57
C GLN A 238 -14.51 28.59 3.21
N LYS A 239 -13.47 27.91 2.71
CA LYS A 239 -13.48 27.22 1.43
C LYS A 239 -13.75 25.74 1.61
N VAL A 240 -14.72 25.19 0.89
CA VAL A 240 -15.08 23.77 0.92
C VAL A 240 -13.89 22.90 0.57
N GLY A 241 -13.66 21.85 1.37
CA GLY A 241 -12.58 20.89 1.17
C GLY A 241 -11.19 21.36 1.60
N CYS A 242 -11.06 22.55 2.21
CA CYS A 242 -9.85 22.99 2.86
C CYS A 242 -9.68 22.31 4.24
N VAL A 243 -8.44 21.88 4.55
CA VAL A 243 -8.07 21.27 5.85
C VAL A 243 -6.76 21.92 6.31
N PRO A 244 -6.82 23.05 7.05
CA PRO A 244 -5.63 23.81 7.43
C PRO A 244 -4.86 23.24 8.62
N HIS A 245 -5.42 22.29 9.38
CA HIS A 245 -4.99 21.89 10.73
C HIS A 245 -5.01 23.07 11.72
N THR A 246 -4.38 22.88 12.89
CA THR A 246 -4.16 23.94 13.87
C THR A 246 -2.68 24.33 13.86
N LYS A 247 -2.36 25.48 14.46
CA LYS A 247 -0.97 25.93 14.58
C LYS A 247 -0.14 24.96 15.43
N GLU A 248 -0.72 24.46 16.49
CA GLU A 248 -0.10 23.52 17.43
C GLU A 248 0.28 22.19 16.78
N PHE A 249 -0.34 21.83 15.68
CA PHE A 249 0.01 20.64 14.91
C PHE A 249 1.39 20.77 14.24
N PHE A 250 1.79 21.99 13.86
CA PHE A 250 3.07 22.24 13.18
C PHE A 250 4.13 22.83 14.12
N ASP A 251 3.75 23.64 15.10
CA ASP A 251 4.66 24.35 16.02
C ASP A 251 5.11 23.43 17.18
N VAL A 252 5.49 22.20 16.87
CA VAL A 252 6.02 21.21 17.82
C VAL A 252 7.54 21.17 17.75
N PRO A 253 8.25 20.69 18.83
CA PRO A 253 9.70 20.65 18.85
C PRO A 253 10.33 19.85 17.72
N GLU A 254 9.70 18.73 17.37
CA GLU A 254 10.16 17.83 16.31
C GLU A 254 9.01 17.06 15.70
N LYS A 255 9.16 16.66 14.43
CA LYS A 255 8.20 15.82 13.71
C LYS A 255 8.85 15.10 12.54
N LEU A 256 8.21 14.01 12.11
CA LEU A 256 8.56 13.27 10.92
C LEU A 256 7.64 13.64 9.76
N VAL A 257 8.19 13.67 8.57
CA VAL A 257 7.43 13.99 7.37
C VAL A 257 7.81 13.04 6.26
N THR A 258 6.81 12.51 5.54
CA THR A 258 7.04 11.65 4.36
C THR A 258 6.23 12.13 3.16
N GLN A 259 6.70 11.79 1.98
CA GLN A 259 5.93 11.99 0.75
C GLN A 259 4.63 11.19 0.81
N ARG A 260 3.56 11.77 0.28
CA ARG A 260 2.31 11.07 0.13
C ARG A 260 2.16 10.37 -1.22
N VAL A 261 2.76 10.92 -2.27
CA VAL A 261 2.77 10.34 -3.61
C VAL A 261 4.21 10.21 -4.05
N ASN A 262 4.63 8.97 -4.34
CA ASN A 262 5.98 8.66 -4.77
C ASN A 262 5.93 7.55 -5.82
N SER A 263 6.35 7.86 -7.05
CA SER A 263 6.35 6.91 -8.17
C SER A 263 7.30 5.72 -7.95
N SER A 264 8.38 5.91 -7.19
CA SER A 264 9.29 4.82 -6.80
C SER A 264 8.73 3.96 -5.66
N ARG A 265 7.62 4.35 -5.04
CA ARG A 265 6.98 3.69 -3.89
C ARG A 265 7.83 3.59 -2.63
N GLN A 266 8.99 4.23 -2.59
CA GLN A 266 9.89 4.23 -1.44
C GLN A 266 9.37 5.15 -0.33
N LEU A 267 9.54 4.74 0.91
CA LEU A 267 9.40 5.63 2.05
C LEU A 267 10.61 6.57 2.08
N LEU A 268 10.34 7.85 1.96
CA LEU A 268 11.32 8.92 2.12
C LEU A 268 10.88 9.77 3.31
N VAL A 269 11.57 9.63 4.42
CA VAL A 269 11.21 10.30 5.67
C VAL A 269 12.25 11.36 6.01
N ALA A 270 11.79 12.59 6.19
CA ALA A 270 12.59 13.70 6.69
C ALA A 270 12.25 14.00 8.14
N TYR A 271 13.22 14.50 8.89
CA TYR A 271 13.08 14.98 10.25
C TYR A 271 13.03 16.50 10.26
N ASP A 272 12.03 17.08 10.93
CA ASP A 272 11.86 18.53 11.08
C ASP A 272 11.86 18.94 12.54
N ASN A 273 12.80 19.82 12.91
CA ASN A 273 12.90 20.48 14.22
C ASN A 273 12.87 22.02 14.09
N GLN A 274 12.36 22.53 12.95
CA GLN A 274 12.31 23.97 12.66
C GLN A 274 10.87 24.51 12.58
N GLN A 275 9.89 23.71 13.01
CA GLN A 275 8.47 24.08 13.00
C GLN A 275 7.96 24.46 11.61
N ASN A 276 8.44 23.78 10.55
CA ASN A 276 8.01 24.00 9.19
C ASN A 276 6.58 23.50 8.94
N TYR A 277 5.95 24.03 7.89
CA TYR A 277 4.60 23.69 7.47
C TYR A 277 4.63 22.82 6.21
N PHE A 278 3.61 21.97 6.03
CA PHE A 278 3.60 20.95 4.99
C PHE A 278 2.23 20.86 4.30
N LEU A 279 2.25 20.76 2.96
CA LEU A 279 1.02 20.65 2.16
C LEU A 279 0.54 19.18 2.07
N ASP A 280 -0.65 19.02 1.51
CA ASP A 280 -1.40 17.76 1.40
C ASP A 280 -0.77 16.67 0.49
N THR A 281 0.35 16.99 -0.13
CA THR A 281 1.22 16.02 -0.83
C THR A 281 2.21 15.32 0.10
N THR A 282 2.12 15.59 1.40
CA THR A 282 2.91 14.98 2.48
C THR A 282 2.00 14.33 3.53
N ASN A 283 2.58 13.40 4.30
CA ASN A 283 2.06 12.95 5.59
C ASN A 283 3.00 13.47 6.68
N VAL A 284 2.42 14.02 7.74
CA VAL A 284 3.14 14.65 8.86
C VAL A 284 2.79 13.89 10.13
N SER A 285 3.79 13.54 10.93
CA SER A 285 3.56 12.87 12.21
C SER A 285 2.83 13.81 13.18
N ASN A 286 1.80 13.27 13.84
CA ASN A 286 1.05 14.02 14.84
C ASN A 286 1.69 13.83 16.22
N TYR A 287 2.43 14.83 16.67
CA TYR A 287 3.17 14.83 17.93
C TYR A 287 2.28 14.53 19.15
N SER A 288 0.99 14.90 19.12
CA SER A 288 0.05 14.59 20.22
C SER A 288 -0.27 13.11 20.37
N THR A 289 0.08 12.30 19.38
CA THR A 289 -0.11 10.83 19.40
C THR A 289 1.18 10.06 19.63
N TRP A 290 2.29 10.77 19.85
CA TRP A 290 3.58 10.17 20.14
C TRP A 290 3.57 9.50 21.52
N ASP A 291 4.19 8.32 21.62
CA ASP A 291 4.28 7.53 22.87
C ASP A 291 5.16 8.21 23.97
N GLY A 292 5.89 9.26 23.61
CA GLY A 292 6.77 10.02 24.51
C GLY A 292 8.03 9.26 24.97
N LYS A 293 8.30 8.07 24.40
CA LYS A 293 9.41 7.20 24.82
C LYS A 293 10.36 6.86 23.68
N THR A 294 9.81 6.50 22.53
CA THR A 294 10.61 6.10 21.36
C THR A 294 11.09 7.33 20.60
N PRO A 295 12.41 7.59 20.50
CA PRO A 295 12.91 8.79 19.84
C PRO A 295 12.45 8.90 18.39
N LEU A 296 11.99 10.08 17.95
CA LEU A 296 11.56 10.27 16.54
C LEU A 296 12.72 10.06 15.56
N LYS A 297 13.97 10.34 15.97
CA LYS A 297 15.16 10.03 15.16
C LYS A 297 15.31 8.51 14.95
N TYR A 298 15.00 7.69 15.97
CA TYR A 298 14.99 6.23 15.81
C TYR A 298 13.97 5.80 14.75
N LEU A 299 12.74 6.28 14.83
CA LEU A 299 11.71 6.01 13.84
C LEU A 299 12.10 6.53 12.45
N CYS A 300 12.76 7.71 12.37
CA CYS A 300 13.27 8.24 11.11
C CYS A 300 14.28 7.31 10.43
N GLY A 301 15.23 6.77 11.20
CA GLY A 301 16.22 5.82 10.71
C GLY A 301 15.60 4.51 10.24
N LEU A 302 14.72 3.92 11.04
CA LEU A 302 14.01 2.69 10.68
C LEU A 302 13.20 2.86 9.39
N LEU A 303 12.39 3.91 9.29
CA LEU A 303 11.51 4.15 8.15
C LEU A 303 12.28 4.44 6.84
N ASN A 304 13.51 4.97 6.93
CA ASN A 304 14.39 5.17 5.77
C ASN A 304 15.26 3.94 5.46
N SER A 305 15.29 2.92 6.32
CA SER A 305 16.14 1.74 6.12
C SER A 305 15.71 0.93 4.90
N LYS A 306 16.67 0.23 4.31
CA LYS A 306 16.40 -0.70 3.19
C LYS A 306 15.44 -1.80 3.58
N LEU A 307 15.53 -2.33 4.81
CA LEU A 307 14.66 -3.39 5.29
C LEU A 307 13.19 -2.96 5.31
N ILE A 308 12.88 -1.84 5.94
CA ILE A 308 11.51 -1.34 6.03
C ILE A 308 10.99 -0.92 4.64
N ASN A 309 11.84 -0.32 3.81
CA ASN A 309 11.50 -0.01 2.42
C ASN A 309 11.24 -1.28 1.60
N PHE A 310 12.05 -2.33 1.74
CA PHE A 310 11.84 -3.62 1.09
C PHE A 310 10.46 -4.20 1.47
N TRP A 311 10.16 -4.31 2.78
CA TRP A 311 8.87 -4.77 3.27
C TRP A 311 7.71 -3.92 2.73
N TYR A 312 7.84 -2.60 2.80
CA TYR A 312 6.80 -1.66 2.38
C TYR A 312 6.50 -1.78 0.88
N CYS A 313 7.54 -1.77 0.04
CA CYS A 313 7.39 -1.84 -1.43
C CYS A 313 6.80 -3.16 -1.91
N LYS A 314 7.08 -4.25 -1.21
CA LYS A 314 6.51 -5.57 -1.52
C LYS A 314 5.06 -5.70 -1.06
N LYS A 315 4.73 -5.15 0.10
CA LYS A 315 3.39 -5.25 0.69
C LYS A 315 2.39 -4.28 0.05
N TYR A 316 2.83 -3.08 -0.32
CA TYR A 316 1.98 -2.02 -0.86
C TYR A 316 2.38 -1.63 -2.28
N LEU A 317 1.51 -1.95 -3.24
CA LEU A 317 1.80 -1.78 -4.67
C LEU A 317 1.39 -0.40 -5.22
N MET A 318 0.73 0.44 -4.42
CA MET A 318 0.23 1.74 -4.87
C MET A 318 1.27 2.85 -4.65
N PRO A 319 1.37 3.82 -5.57
CA PRO A 319 2.29 4.95 -5.43
C PRO A 319 1.85 5.96 -4.37
N THR A 320 0.63 5.82 -3.83
CA THR A 320 0.10 6.69 -2.77
C THR A 320 0.35 6.07 -1.41
N ILE A 321 1.09 6.78 -0.57
CA ILE A 321 1.37 6.43 0.83
C ILE A 321 0.26 7.04 1.69
N GLY A 322 -0.67 6.23 2.15
CA GLY A 322 -1.77 6.66 3.03
C GLY A 322 -1.47 6.43 4.50
N GLY A 323 -2.39 6.91 5.36
CA GLY A 323 -2.25 6.71 6.81
C GLY A 323 -2.32 5.24 7.21
N TYR A 324 -3.17 4.44 6.55
CA TYR A 324 -3.31 3.02 6.87
C TYR A 324 -2.00 2.26 6.63
N GLU A 325 -1.38 2.45 5.46
CA GLU A 325 -0.13 1.80 5.07
C GLU A 325 1.01 2.20 6.02
N LEU A 326 1.13 3.50 6.35
CA LEU A 326 2.14 3.98 7.30
C LEU A 326 1.91 3.40 8.70
N HIS A 327 0.68 3.44 9.19
CA HIS A 327 0.35 3.02 10.56
C HIS A 327 0.57 1.52 10.79
N SER A 328 0.56 0.70 9.73
CA SER A 328 0.77 -0.74 9.82
C SER A 328 2.24 -1.18 9.73
N ILE A 329 3.19 -0.25 9.52
CA ILE A 329 4.61 -0.59 9.44
C ILE A 329 5.07 -1.23 10.75
N PRO A 330 5.68 -2.43 10.71
CA PRO A 330 6.13 -3.14 11.90
C PRO A 330 7.42 -2.53 12.45
N ILE A 331 7.37 -2.09 13.69
CA ILE A 331 8.48 -1.44 14.41
C ILE A 331 8.93 -2.34 15.55
N LYS A 332 10.20 -2.75 15.54
CA LYS A 332 10.87 -3.33 16.70
C LYS A 332 11.56 -2.24 17.51
N THR A 333 11.59 -2.38 18.82
CA THR A 333 12.28 -1.47 19.75
C THR A 333 13.57 -2.09 20.24
N THR A 334 14.48 -1.26 20.73
CA THR A 334 15.71 -1.67 21.40
C THR A 334 15.76 -1.08 22.81
N ASN A 335 16.57 -1.67 23.68
CA ASN A 335 16.77 -1.16 25.06
C ASN A 335 17.63 0.11 25.09
N ASP A 336 18.47 0.33 24.08
CA ASP A 336 19.30 1.53 23.94
C ASP A 336 19.19 2.11 22.53
N TYR A 337 18.72 3.33 22.47
CA TYR A 337 18.59 4.10 21.22
C TYR A 337 19.79 4.99 20.91
N SER A 338 20.74 5.14 21.84
CA SER A 338 21.79 6.20 21.80
C SER A 338 22.66 6.11 20.56
N THR A 339 23.27 4.95 20.29
CA THR A 339 24.12 4.73 19.12
C THR A 339 23.37 4.92 17.80
N PHE A 340 22.17 4.35 17.71
CA PHE A 340 21.37 4.45 16.50
C PHE A 340 20.93 5.88 16.21
N THR A 341 20.43 6.60 17.22
CA THR A 341 19.99 7.99 17.05
C THR A 341 21.14 8.93 16.74
N ALA A 342 22.34 8.68 17.26
CA ALA A 342 23.53 9.44 16.90
C ALA A 342 23.90 9.29 15.41
N LEU A 343 23.88 8.06 14.88
CA LEU A 343 24.09 7.82 13.44
C LEU A 343 23.02 8.50 12.57
N VAL A 344 21.77 8.48 13.00
CA VAL A 344 20.68 9.16 12.28
C VAL A 344 20.88 10.68 12.31
N GLU A 345 21.36 11.25 13.42
CA GLU A 345 21.70 12.67 13.49
C GLU A 345 22.83 13.04 12.54
N GLU A 346 23.87 12.23 12.45
CA GLU A 346 24.95 12.41 11.49
C GLU A 346 24.44 12.32 10.03
N ALA A 347 23.52 11.38 9.74
CA ALA A 347 22.86 11.27 8.44
C ALA A 347 22.03 12.52 8.09
N ILE A 348 21.28 13.07 9.06
CA ILE A 348 20.51 14.30 8.90
C ILE A 348 21.45 15.48 8.61
N LEU A 349 22.53 15.62 9.37
CA LEU A 349 23.52 16.70 9.19
C LEU A 349 24.20 16.59 7.83
N ALA A 350 24.63 15.40 7.43
CA ALA A 350 25.23 15.16 6.11
C ALA A 350 24.24 15.51 4.97
N ALA A 351 22.96 15.14 5.12
CA ALA A 351 21.93 15.47 4.16
C ALA A 351 21.70 16.99 4.05
N GLN A 352 21.64 17.71 5.17
CA GLN A 352 21.48 19.17 5.20
C GLN A 352 22.67 19.90 4.57
N GLN A 353 23.88 19.36 4.70
CA GLN A 353 25.12 19.87 4.09
C GLN A 353 25.28 19.45 2.63
N ASN A 354 24.37 18.68 2.05
CA ASN A 354 24.47 18.05 0.74
C ASN A 354 25.72 17.17 0.58
N ASN A 355 26.26 16.63 1.68
CA ASN A 355 27.36 15.68 1.68
C ASN A 355 26.82 14.24 1.45
N TYR A 356 26.54 13.92 0.19
CA TYR A 356 25.91 12.65 -0.18
C TYR A 356 26.81 11.43 0.02
N GLU A 357 28.13 11.61 0.04
CA GLU A 357 29.07 10.51 0.32
C GLU A 357 28.96 10.09 1.80
N THR A 358 29.09 11.04 2.72
CA THR A 358 28.91 10.79 4.16
C THR A 358 27.50 10.24 4.44
N LEU A 359 26.47 10.83 3.84
CA LEU A 359 25.10 10.35 3.99
C LEU A 359 24.97 8.87 3.61
N ARG A 360 25.53 8.46 2.45
CA ARG A 360 25.50 7.08 1.99
C ARG A 360 26.21 6.12 2.96
N ILE A 361 27.34 6.55 3.53
CA ILE A 361 28.07 5.76 4.54
C ILE A 361 27.18 5.57 5.78
N LYS A 362 26.60 6.66 6.31
CA LYS A 362 25.77 6.59 7.50
C LYS A 362 24.50 5.78 7.30
N MET A 363 23.86 5.85 6.13
CA MET A 363 22.71 5.00 5.78
C MET A 363 23.09 3.52 5.81
N LYS A 364 24.28 3.13 5.32
CA LYS A 364 24.74 1.74 5.40
C LYS A 364 24.99 1.27 6.84
N GLU A 365 25.54 2.15 7.69
CA GLU A 365 25.75 1.86 9.11
C GLU A 365 24.40 1.67 9.82
N ILE A 366 23.42 2.52 9.51
CA ILE A 366 22.04 2.42 10.00
C ILE A 366 21.40 1.10 9.54
N ASP A 367 21.49 0.77 8.24
CA ASP A 367 20.94 -0.48 7.69
C ASP A 367 21.50 -1.71 8.41
N LYS A 368 22.81 -1.73 8.69
CA LYS A 368 23.45 -2.82 9.42
C LYS A 368 22.85 -3.02 10.81
N ILE A 369 22.68 -1.94 11.58
CA ILE A 369 22.05 -2.02 12.91
C ILE A 369 20.58 -2.48 12.78
N VAL A 370 19.86 -2.01 11.76
CA VAL A 370 18.48 -2.46 11.51
C VAL A 370 18.44 -3.96 11.21
N TYR A 371 19.36 -4.49 10.40
CA TYR A 371 19.42 -5.93 10.14
C TYR A 371 19.67 -6.73 11.41
N ASP A 372 20.53 -6.24 12.32
CA ASP A 372 20.77 -6.87 13.61
C ASP A 372 19.54 -6.82 14.53
N ILE A 373 18.81 -5.69 14.59
CA ILE A 373 17.56 -5.55 15.36
C ILE A 373 16.48 -6.53 14.91
N TYR A 374 16.41 -6.80 13.60
CA TYR A 374 15.44 -7.73 13.03
C TYR A 374 15.99 -9.16 12.85
N GLU A 375 17.20 -9.43 13.37
CA GLU A 375 17.83 -10.76 13.42
C GLU A 375 17.95 -11.42 12.03
N LEU A 376 18.37 -10.64 11.03
CA LEU A 376 18.53 -11.13 9.66
C LEU A 376 19.87 -11.88 9.47
N THR A 377 19.82 -12.94 8.70
CA THR A 377 21.00 -13.66 8.25
C THR A 377 21.64 -13.00 7.02
N ASP A 378 22.94 -13.28 6.75
CA ASP A 378 23.62 -12.78 5.56
C ASP A 378 22.93 -13.15 4.24
N ALA A 379 22.26 -14.31 4.18
CA ALA A 379 21.50 -14.75 3.02
C ALA A 379 20.25 -13.88 2.79
N GLU A 380 19.55 -13.51 3.87
CA GLU A 380 18.38 -12.64 3.83
C GLU A 380 18.77 -11.18 3.49
N ILE A 381 19.88 -10.70 4.05
CA ILE A 381 20.43 -9.37 3.74
C ILE A 381 20.75 -9.25 2.25
N LYS A 382 21.34 -10.27 1.63
CA LYS A 382 21.62 -10.29 0.19
C LYS A 382 20.36 -10.13 -0.68
N ILE A 383 19.21 -10.63 -0.23
CA ILE A 383 17.94 -10.48 -0.95
C ILE A 383 17.44 -9.03 -0.85
N ILE A 384 17.59 -8.39 0.30
CA ILE A 384 17.17 -7.00 0.53
C ILE A 384 18.07 -6.00 -0.21
N GLU A 385 19.35 -6.36 -0.38
CA GLU A 385 20.38 -5.53 -1.02
C GLU A 385 20.36 -5.60 -2.57
N GLN A 386 19.65 -6.57 -3.19
CA GLN A 386 19.45 -6.69 -4.64
C GLN A 386 18.47 -5.62 -5.16
#